data_da68b29537c60c29deaa22de7e7932c3
#
_entry.id   da68b29537c60c29deaa22de7e7932c3
#
_cell.length_a   1.000
_cell.length_b   1.000
_cell.length_c   1.000
_cell.angle_alpha   90.00
_cell.angle_beta   90.00
_cell.angle_gamma   90.00
#
_symmetry.space_group_name_H-M   'P 1'
#
loop_
_entity.id
_entity.type
_entity.pdbx_description
1 polymer ?
#
loop_
_entity_poly.entity_id
_entity_poly.type
_entity_poly.pdbx_seq_one_letter_code
_entity_poly.pdbx_strand_id
1 'polypeptide(L)'
;DLGKYSRKFQKYIYDETGLFNPDLDDEESTPNGSKVDHSTAGAQWVYRELRKFGAAQGIGELFGQMLGLCIASHHGEGLIDCLDGEGNPKWIERFNKTDELTHLAECEQNADEAVLQKAKELAGENLIRSLLKAVKPILSDSMTNDKIKEFYLGCLTRFLFSCLIDADRINSSDFEREAQKEVRHLTEKPDWQTAIDQLEAKLAGFENRYPIDEIRRRISDDCLKRAADSQGIYTLTVPTGGGKTLASLRYALHHAQKHNLDRIIYIIPYTSIIDQNSQAVREILGEDWVLEHHSNLEPEKQSWQDKLLSENWDKPIVFTTMVQFLDAWFGGGTRGARHIHPMTNAVLIFDEIQTLPVKCVHLFCNVLNWLTTFGKSTAVLCTATQPLLGESGLQNFPEGKGESIAARGLLMLPENAEIMG
;
A
#
# COMPACT_ATOMS: atom_id res chain seq x y z
N ASP A 1 -1.42 21.15 5.16
CA ASP A 1 -1.76 21.58 6.55
C ASP A 1 -2.17 23.06 6.65
N LEU A 2 -3.29 23.43 6.01
CA LEU A 2 -3.76 24.82 6.01
C LEU A 2 -3.95 25.37 7.44
N GLY A 3 -4.42 24.56 8.39
CA GLY A 3 -4.62 24.96 9.78
C GLY A 3 -3.37 25.42 10.51
N LYS A 4 -2.19 25.15 9.98
CA LYS A 4 -0.92 25.65 10.53
C LYS A 4 -0.77 27.16 10.37
N TYR A 5 -1.55 27.82 9.51
CA TYR A 5 -1.55 29.28 9.33
C TYR A 5 -2.44 30.02 10.35
N SER A 6 -3.12 29.32 11.28
CA SER A 6 -3.82 29.97 12.37
C SER A 6 -2.85 30.53 13.41
N ARG A 7 -3.15 31.72 13.98
CA ARG A 7 -2.36 32.32 15.08
C ARG A 7 -2.26 31.36 16.26
N LYS A 8 -3.34 30.63 16.55
CA LYS A 8 -3.37 29.66 17.62
C LYS A 8 -2.35 28.54 17.43
N PHE A 9 -2.20 28.01 16.21
CA PHE A 9 -1.19 26.99 15.91
C PHE A 9 0.22 27.58 15.93
N GLN A 10 0.41 28.79 15.38
CA GLN A 10 1.72 29.47 15.39
C GLN A 10 2.19 29.74 16.83
N LYS A 11 1.27 30.16 17.70
CA LYS A 11 1.57 30.32 19.13
C LYS A 11 1.92 29.00 19.81
N TYR A 12 1.16 27.93 19.52
CA TYR A 12 1.47 26.58 20.03
C TYR A 12 2.90 26.12 19.65
N ILE A 13 3.30 26.32 18.40
CA ILE A 13 4.68 25.99 17.94
C ILE A 13 5.71 26.86 18.64
N TYR A 14 5.44 28.13 18.80
CA TYR A 14 6.33 29.04 19.54
C TYR A 14 6.53 28.60 20.99
N ASP A 15 5.44 28.28 21.68
CA ASP A 15 5.49 27.81 23.08
C ASP A 15 6.27 26.50 23.24
N GLU A 16 6.17 25.59 22.25
CA GLU A 16 6.86 24.29 22.25
C GLU A 16 8.35 24.41 21.85
N THR A 17 8.69 25.27 20.91
CA THR A 17 10.03 25.34 20.32
C THR A 17 10.89 26.48 20.84
N GLY A 18 10.29 27.48 21.50
CA GLY A 18 10.96 28.70 21.94
C GLY A 18 11.43 29.61 20.78
N LEU A 19 10.98 29.37 19.55
CA LEU A 19 11.29 30.19 18.37
C LEU A 19 10.43 31.45 18.38
N PHE A 20 11.07 32.60 18.49
CA PHE A 20 10.39 33.92 18.55
C PHE A 20 9.71 34.27 17.20
N ASN A 21 8.42 34.55 17.26
CA ASN A 21 7.67 35.17 16.17
C ASN A 21 7.17 36.56 16.64
N PRO A 22 7.73 37.67 16.10
CA PRO A 22 7.40 39.02 16.58
C PRO A 22 5.95 39.47 16.26
N ASP A 23 5.25 38.75 15.41
CA ASP A 23 3.88 39.08 14.98
C ASP A 23 2.78 38.46 15.85
N LEU A 24 3.16 37.72 16.90
CA LEU A 24 2.23 37.15 17.87
C LEU A 24 2.12 38.06 19.11
N ASP A 25 0.98 38.74 19.24
CA ASP A 25 0.68 39.54 20.43
C ASP A 25 0.51 38.64 21.69
N ASP A 26 0.89 39.17 22.86
CA ASP A 26 1.01 38.49 24.16
C ASP A 26 -0.32 38.03 24.82
N GLU A 27 -1.43 37.99 24.11
CA GLU A 27 -2.72 37.63 24.68
C GLU A 27 -3.06 36.12 24.57
N GLU A 28 -3.18 35.49 25.72
CA GLU A 28 -3.63 34.14 26.07
C GLU A 28 -2.63 32.98 25.85
N SER A 29 -2.06 32.54 26.95
CA SER A 29 -1.37 31.24 27.04
C SER A 29 -2.32 30.09 26.72
N THR A 30 -1.94 29.22 25.75
CA THR A 30 -2.65 27.96 25.55
C THR A 30 -2.51 27.09 26.80
N PRO A 31 -3.58 26.42 27.28
CA PRO A 31 -3.46 25.50 28.39
C PRO A 31 -2.44 24.41 28.06
N ASN A 32 -1.44 24.22 28.91
CA ASN A 32 -0.42 23.19 28.77
C ASN A 32 -1.03 21.84 28.37
N GLY A 33 -0.68 21.32 27.19
CA GLY A 33 -0.91 19.94 26.79
C GLY A 33 -2.06 19.65 25.81
N SER A 34 -2.84 20.65 25.34
CA SER A 34 -3.86 20.40 24.31
C SER A 34 -3.31 20.58 22.89
N LYS A 35 -3.19 19.50 22.14
CA LYS A 35 -2.85 19.57 20.71
C LYS A 35 -3.85 20.44 19.94
N VAL A 36 -3.36 21.43 19.20
CA VAL A 36 -4.19 22.29 18.34
C VAL A 36 -4.61 21.51 17.09
N ASP A 37 -5.91 21.43 16.85
CA ASP A 37 -6.45 20.78 15.63
C ASP A 37 -6.19 21.68 14.41
N HIS A 38 -5.22 21.32 13.60
CA HIS A 38 -4.86 22.05 12.39
C HIS A 38 -5.19 21.30 11.10
N SER A 39 -5.52 20.01 11.18
CA SER A 39 -5.83 19.18 10.01
C SER A 39 -7.28 19.32 9.54
N THR A 40 -8.21 19.63 10.45
CA THR A 40 -9.65 19.79 10.10
C THR A 40 -9.88 20.98 9.17
N ALA A 41 -9.18 22.11 9.36
CA ALA A 41 -9.27 23.26 8.46
C ALA A 41 -8.92 22.89 7.00
N GLY A 42 -7.83 22.13 6.81
CA GLY A 42 -7.44 21.62 5.49
C GLY A 42 -8.46 20.66 4.89
N ALA A 43 -9.06 19.81 5.72
CA ALA A 43 -10.12 18.89 5.29
C ALA A 43 -11.38 19.62 4.81
N GLN A 44 -11.83 20.64 5.56
CA GLN A 44 -12.97 21.49 5.19
C GLN A 44 -12.69 22.30 3.92
N TRP A 45 -11.46 22.80 3.79
CA TRP A 45 -11.04 23.57 2.62
C TRP A 45 -11.08 22.71 1.36
N VAL A 46 -10.46 21.52 1.36
CA VAL A 46 -10.43 20.66 0.18
C VAL A 46 -11.83 20.19 -0.22
N TYR A 47 -12.68 19.87 0.75
CA TYR A 47 -14.08 19.54 0.49
C TYR A 47 -14.82 20.70 -0.20
N ARG A 48 -14.67 21.93 0.32
CA ARG A 48 -15.27 23.14 -0.25
C ARG A 48 -14.80 23.40 -1.68
N GLU A 49 -13.53 23.19 -1.96
CA GLU A 49 -12.98 23.38 -3.30
C GLU A 49 -13.48 22.31 -4.28
N LEU A 50 -13.44 21.03 -3.89
CA LEU A 50 -13.79 19.93 -4.78
C LEU A 50 -15.29 19.82 -5.06
N ARG A 51 -16.17 20.14 -4.09
CA ARG A 51 -17.62 20.13 -4.31
C ARG A 51 -18.11 21.08 -5.40
N LYS A 52 -17.29 22.05 -5.83
CA LYS A 52 -17.58 22.96 -6.95
C LYS A 52 -17.65 22.21 -8.28
N PHE A 53 -17.00 21.05 -8.37
CA PHE A 53 -16.92 20.25 -9.58
C PHE A 53 -17.96 19.13 -9.58
N GLY A 54 -18.62 18.91 -10.74
CA GLY A 54 -19.52 17.78 -10.93
C GLY A 54 -20.69 17.72 -9.95
N ALA A 55 -21.22 18.88 -9.53
CA ALA A 55 -22.27 18.98 -8.52
C ALA A 55 -23.55 18.17 -8.86
N ALA A 56 -23.88 18.05 -10.15
CA ALA A 56 -25.05 17.30 -10.60
C ALA A 56 -24.96 15.78 -10.35
N GLN A 57 -23.75 15.22 -10.20
CA GLN A 57 -23.52 13.80 -9.98
C GLN A 57 -22.98 13.49 -8.56
N GLY A 58 -22.84 14.49 -7.70
CA GLY A 58 -22.28 14.32 -6.36
C GLY A 58 -20.79 13.92 -6.32
N ILE A 59 -20.09 13.94 -7.46
CA ILE A 59 -18.72 13.42 -7.61
C ILE A 59 -17.71 14.28 -6.85
N GLY A 60 -17.83 15.59 -6.96
CA GLY A 60 -16.97 16.53 -6.22
C GLY A 60 -17.15 16.39 -4.71
N GLU A 61 -18.38 16.10 -4.27
CA GLU A 61 -18.70 15.85 -2.88
C GLU A 61 -18.04 14.55 -2.37
N LEU A 62 -18.17 13.46 -3.12
CA LEU A 62 -17.53 12.17 -2.80
C LEU A 62 -16.01 12.34 -2.65
N PHE A 63 -15.36 12.97 -3.63
CA PHE A 63 -13.91 13.16 -3.58
C PHE A 63 -13.48 14.13 -2.48
N GLY A 64 -14.28 15.16 -2.24
CA GLY A 64 -14.07 16.08 -1.13
C GLY A 64 -14.12 15.38 0.24
N GLN A 65 -15.06 14.46 0.42
CA GLN A 65 -15.16 13.63 1.63
C GLN A 65 -13.96 12.68 1.75
N MET A 66 -13.60 11.95 0.69
CA MET A 66 -12.47 11.01 0.70
C MET A 66 -11.15 11.71 1.05
N LEU A 67 -10.83 12.80 0.36
CA LEU A 67 -9.58 13.53 0.62
C LEU A 67 -9.63 14.30 1.93
N GLY A 68 -10.79 14.86 2.29
CA GLY A 68 -11.00 15.52 3.58
C GLY A 68 -10.76 14.56 4.75
N LEU A 69 -11.28 13.33 4.66
CA LEU A 69 -11.04 12.27 5.64
C LEU A 69 -9.54 11.94 5.77
N CYS A 70 -8.84 11.77 4.64
CA CYS A 70 -7.39 11.55 4.64
C CYS A 70 -6.64 12.69 5.33
N ILE A 71 -6.96 13.95 4.97
CA ILE A 71 -6.31 15.13 5.53
C ILE A 71 -6.61 15.28 7.03
N ALA A 72 -7.87 15.07 7.46
CA ALA A 72 -8.19 15.17 8.89
C ALA A 72 -7.51 14.09 9.74
N SER A 73 -7.14 12.98 9.12
CA SER A 73 -6.63 11.78 9.80
C SER A 73 -5.11 11.69 9.90
N HIS A 74 -4.35 12.41 9.06
CA HIS A 74 -2.92 12.14 8.84
C HIS A 74 -2.01 12.35 10.07
N HIS A 75 -2.41 13.18 11.02
CA HIS A 75 -1.71 13.36 12.30
C HIS A 75 -2.33 12.56 13.46
N GLY A 76 -3.34 11.75 13.17
CA GLY A 76 -4.05 10.95 14.17
C GLY A 76 -3.45 9.54 14.36
N GLU A 77 -4.23 8.72 15.05
CA GLU A 77 -3.92 7.30 15.29
C GLU A 77 -4.27 6.41 14.08
N GLY A 78 -4.56 6.98 12.93
CA GLY A 78 -4.96 6.33 11.71
C GLY A 78 -6.14 7.02 11.04
N LEU A 79 -6.72 6.39 10.04
CA LEU A 79 -7.91 6.90 9.36
C LEU A 79 -9.07 6.97 10.36
N ILE A 80 -9.69 8.15 10.49
CA ILE A 80 -10.82 8.36 11.41
C ILE A 80 -11.96 7.43 11.03
N ASP A 81 -12.52 6.73 12.01
CA ASP A 81 -13.71 5.93 11.80
C ASP A 81 -14.90 6.80 11.42
N CYS A 82 -15.61 6.43 10.37
CA CYS A 82 -16.85 7.11 10.00
C CYS A 82 -17.91 6.95 11.07
N LEU A 83 -17.96 5.75 11.68
CA LEU A 83 -18.75 5.43 12.87
C LEU A 83 -17.85 4.79 13.90
N ASP A 84 -17.99 5.16 15.17
CA ASP A 84 -17.30 4.45 16.26
C ASP A 84 -18.00 3.12 16.61
N GLY A 85 -17.44 2.37 17.57
CA GLY A 85 -18.00 1.09 18.03
C GLY A 85 -19.41 1.19 18.63
N GLU A 86 -19.85 2.40 18.99
CA GLU A 86 -21.19 2.70 19.50
C GLU A 86 -22.15 3.24 18.41
N GLY A 87 -21.65 3.44 17.18
CA GLY A 87 -22.39 3.95 16.05
C GLY A 87 -22.44 5.49 15.95
N ASN A 88 -21.59 6.21 16.72
CA ASN A 88 -21.54 7.67 16.61
C ASN A 88 -20.75 8.11 15.37
N PRO A 89 -21.18 9.16 14.68
CA PRO A 89 -20.59 9.60 13.41
C PRO A 89 -19.34 10.47 13.62
N LYS A 90 -18.23 9.91 14.08
CA LYS A 90 -16.98 10.63 14.45
C LYS A 90 -16.42 11.49 13.32
N TRP A 91 -16.47 10.99 12.08
CA TRP A 91 -16.02 11.78 10.93
C TRP A 91 -16.89 13.03 10.72
N ILE A 92 -18.23 12.87 10.76
CA ILE A 92 -19.17 13.97 10.57
C ILE A 92 -19.06 15.00 11.69
N GLU A 93 -18.94 14.55 12.94
CA GLU A 93 -18.74 15.44 14.09
C GLU A 93 -17.48 16.30 13.93
N ARG A 94 -16.36 15.66 13.53
CA ARG A 94 -15.11 16.38 13.30
C ARG A 94 -15.18 17.32 12.11
N PHE A 95 -15.80 16.88 11.03
CA PHE A 95 -15.92 17.66 9.80
C PHE A 95 -16.80 18.90 9.96
N ASN A 96 -17.85 18.83 10.82
CA ASN A 96 -18.79 19.91 11.08
C ASN A 96 -18.33 20.89 12.16
N LYS A 97 -17.09 20.83 12.62
CA LYS A 97 -16.55 21.84 13.54
C LYS A 97 -16.71 23.24 12.96
N THR A 98 -17.11 24.20 13.81
CA THR A 98 -17.25 25.60 13.41
C THR A 98 -15.92 26.27 13.15
N ASP A 99 -15.92 27.41 12.47
CA ASP A 99 -14.71 28.19 12.18
C ASP A 99 -13.99 28.66 13.45
N GLU A 100 -14.71 28.88 14.54
CA GLU A 100 -14.13 29.19 15.86
C GLU A 100 -13.20 28.08 16.40
N LEU A 101 -13.42 26.84 15.96
CA LEU A 101 -12.60 25.68 16.34
C LEU A 101 -11.52 25.36 15.29
N THR A 102 -11.79 25.60 14.01
CA THR A 102 -10.89 25.24 12.92
C THR A 102 -10.05 26.40 12.42
N HIS A 103 -10.50 27.64 12.69
CA HIS A 103 -9.84 28.87 12.22
C HIS A 103 -9.61 28.91 10.70
N LEU A 104 -10.48 28.29 9.90
CA LEU A 104 -10.30 28.16 8.46
C LEU A 104 -10.22 29.52 7.76
N ALA A 105 -11.13 30.46 8.12
CA ALA A 105 -11.15 31.79 7.52
C ALA A 105 -9.87 32.58 7.80
N GLU A 106 -9.37 32.50 9.06
CA GLU A 106 -8.09 33.10 9.44
C GLU A 106 -6.92 32.47 8.70
N CYS A 107 -6.90 31.13 8.57
CA CYS A 107 -5.86 30.41 7.86
C CYS A 107 -5.77 30.82 6.38
N GLU A 108 -6.92 31.05 5.72
CA GLU A 108 -6.95 31.53 4.33
C GLU A 108 -6.43 32.97 4.18
N GLN A 109 -6.61 33.80 5.19
CA GLN A 109 -6.09 35.17 5.19
C GLN A 109 -4.58 35.22 5.46
N ASN A 110 -4.08 34.34 6.34
CA ASN A 110 -2.68 34.34 6.76
C ASN A 110 -1.78 33.50 5.85
N ALA A 111 -2.36 32.56 5.08
CA ALA A 111 -1.56 31.72 4.19
C ALA A 111 -0.98 32.51 3.02
N ASP A 112 0.24 32.15 2.63
CA ASP A 112 0.89 32.72 1.46
C ASP A 112 0.01 32.54 0.21
N GLU A 113 -0.20 33.62 -0.55
CA GLU A 113 -1.07 33.64 -1.74
C GLU A 113 -0.59 32.62 -2.79
N ALA A 114 0.73 32.46 -2.98
CA ALA A 114 1.29 31.50 -3.92
C ALA A 114 0.99 30.05 -3.49
N VAL A 115 1.01 29.76 -2.19
CA VAL A 115 0.66 28.43 -1.63
C VAL A 115 -0.83 28.15 -1.86
N LEU A 116 -1.71 29.10 -1.56
CA LEU A 116 -3.15 28.94 -1.78
C LEU A 116 -3.48 28.79 -3.27
N GLN A 117 -2.85 29.56 -4.14
CA GLN A 117 -3.02 29.44 -5.58
C GLN A 117 -2.60 28.04 -6.06
N LYS A 118 -1.45 27.57 -5.63
CA LYS A 118 -0.96 26.23 -5.96
C LYS A 118 -1.89 25.12 -5.44
N ALA A 119 -2.40 25.26 -4.22
CA ALA A 119 -3.36 24.32 -3.65
C ALA A 119 -4.67 24.30 -4.47
N LYS A 120 -5.20 25.44 -4.93
CA LYS A 120 -6.37 25.52 -5.81
C LYS A 120 -6.13 24.86 -7.16
N GLU A 121 -4.96 25.06 -7.77
CA GLU A 121 -4.57 24.39 -9.01
C GLU A 121 -4.55 22.88 -8.84
N LEU A 122 -3.96 22.38 -7.74
CA LEU A 122 -3.90 20.95 -7.43
C LEU A 122 -5.29 20.36 -7.13
N ALA A 123 -6.14 21.09 -6.39
CA ALA A 123 -7.53 20.69 -6.10
C ALA A 123 -8.48 20.99 -7.28
N GLY A 124 -7.98 21.15 -8.48
CA GLY A 124 -8.71 21.55 -9.65
C GLY A 124 -9.25 20.41 -10.50
N GLU A 125 -9.67 20.75 -11.71
CA GLU A 125 -10.31 19.83 -12.67
C GLU A 125 -9.45 18.59 -13.01
N ASN A 126 -8.12 18.73 -13.06
CA ASN A 126 -7.22 17.63 -13.36
C ASN A 126 -7.24 16.54 -12.29
N LEU A 127 -7.31 16.92 -11.01
CA LEU A 127 -7.46 15.97 -9.90
C LEU A 127 -8.79 15.24 -10.00
N ILE A 128 -9.88 15.97 -10.19
CA ILE A 128 -11.23 15.39 -10.37
C ILE A 128 -11.25 14.40 -11.53
N ARG A 129 -10.65 14.75 -12.66
CA ARG A 129 -10.56 13.88 -13.84
C ARG A 129 -9.77 12.62 -13.55
N SER A 130 -8.67 12.73 -12.82
CA SER A 130 -7.83 11.58 -12.42
C SER A 130 -8.56 10.66 -11.45
N LEU A 131 -9.24 11.21 -10.44
CA LEU A 131 -10.04 10.45 -9.49
C LEU A 131 -11.25 9.79 -10.18
N LEU A 132 -11.92 10.50 -11.09
CA LEU A 132 -12.99 9.93 -11.91
C LEU A 132 -12.51 8.72 -12.72
N LYS A 133 -11.33 8.81 -13.33
CA LYS A 133 -10.74 7.69 -14.06
C LYS A 133 -10.51 6.48 -13.15
N ALA A 134 -10.12 6.69 -11.91
CA ALA A 134 -9.92 5.63 -10.92
C ALA A 134 -11.25 5.05 -10.41
N VAL A 135 -12.26 5.89 -10.15
CA VAL A 135 -13.54 5.49 -9.54
C VAL A 135 -14.55 4.94 -10.56
N LYS A 136 -14.52 5.44 -11.81
CA LYS A 136 -15.47 5.02 -12.84
C LYS A 136 -15.55 3.49 -13.04
N PRO A 137 -14.45 2.74 -13.11
CA PRO A 137 -14.54 1.28 -13.21
C PRO A 137 -15.22 0.63 -12.01
N ILE A 138 -15.05 1.17 -10.80
CA ILE A 138 -15.68 0.68 -9.58
C ILE A 138 -17.20 0.92 -9.64
N LEU A 139 -17.62 2.14 -9.97
CA LEU A 139 -19.03 2.54 -9.95
C LEU A 139 -19.82 1.96 -11.11
N SER A 140 -19.21 1.82 -12.29
CA SER A 140 -19.89 1.35 -13.51
C SER A 140 -20.01 -0.18 -13.60
N ASP A 141 -19.39 -0.93 -12.69
CA ASP A 141 -19.51 -2.37 -12.68
C ASP A 141 -20.93 -2.80 -12.22
N SER A 142 -21.73 -3.22 -13.17
CA SER A 142 -23.11 -3.68 -12.93
C SER A 142 -23.19 -5.06 -12.29
N MET A 143 -22.10 -5.82 -12.29
CA MET A 143 -22.03 -7.17 -11.72
C MET A 143 -21.64 -7.16 -10.23
N THR A 144 -21.04 -6.07 -9.77
CA THR A 144 -20.63 -5.91 -8.38
C THR A 144 -21.76 -5.26 -7.56
N ASN A 145 -22.08 -5.82 -6.41
CA ASN A 145 -23.08 -5.25 -5.52
C ASN A 145 -22.55 -3.96 -4.84
N ASP A 146 -23.48 -3.13 -4.34
CA ASP A 146 -23.14 -1.82 -3.80
C ASP A 146 -22.20 -1.89 -2.58
N LYS A 147 -22.33 -2.92 -1.72
CA LYS A 147 -21.45 -3.11 -0.56
C LYS A 147 -19.99 -3.35 -0.98
N ILE A 148 -19.77 -4.09 -2.07
CA ILE A 148 -18.40 -4.30 -2.61
C ILE A 148 -17.89 -3.02 -3.25
N LYS A 149 -18.74 -2.24 -3.94
CA LYS A 149 -18.34 -0.93 -4.47
C LYS A 149 -17.91 0.02 -3.35
N GLU A 150 -18.69 0.09 -2.27
CA GLU A 150 -18.34 0.86 -1.07
C GLU A 150 -17.02 0.39 -0.46
N PHE A 151 -16.79 -0.91 -0.36
CA PHE A 151 -15.52 -1.46 0.10
C PHE A 151 -14.36 -1.05 -0.80
N TYR A 152 -14.53 -1.08 -2.12
CA TYR A 152 -13.49 -0.67 -3.07
C TYR A 152 -13.21 0.84 -3.03
N LEU A 153 -14.22 1.67 -2.78
CA LEU A 153 -14.02 3.09 -2.50
C LEU A 153 -13.26 3.31 -1.19
N GLY A 154 -13.53 2.47 -0.17
CA GLY A 154 -12.74 2.44 1.07
C GLY A 154 -11.28 2.06 0.83
N CYS A 155 -11.00 1.07 -0.03
CA CYS A 155 -9.65 0.70 -0.43
C CYS A 155 -8.95 1.86 -1.16
N LEU A 156 -9.63 2.56 -2.06
CA LEU A 156 -9.09 3.75 -2.73
C LEU A 156 -8.79 4.87 -1.72
N THR A 157 -9.67 5.10 -0.75
CA THR A 157 -9.45 6.08 0.31
C THR A 157 -8.21 5.74 1.13
N ARG A 158 -8.05 4.47 1.53
CA ARG A 158 -6.85 3.99 2.24
C ARG A 158 -5.59 4.11 1.40
N PHE A 159 -5.67 3.87 0.10
CA PHE A 159 -4.55 4.09 -0.83
C PHE A 159 -4.15 5.58 -0.87
N LEU A 160 -5.11 6.50 -1.00
CA LEU A 160 -4.85 7.94 -0.98
C LEU A 160 -4.28 8.38 0.38
N PHE A 161 -4.79 7.83 1.46
CA PHE A 161 -4.25 8.06 2.81
C PHE A 161 -2.82 7.58 2.94
N SER A 162 -2.49 6.40 2.42
CA SER A 162 -1.13 5.86 2.37
C SER A 162 -0.16 6.82 1.66
N CYS A 163 -0.54 7.32 0.49
CA CYS A 163 0.25 8.28 -0.25
C CYS A 163 0.47 9.58 0.52
N LEU A 164 -0.57 10.09 1.19
CA LEU A 164 -0.49 11.33 1.98
C LEU A 164 0.45 11.16 3.18
N ILE A 165 0.27 10.09 3.97
CA ILE A 165 1.11 9.81 5.14
C ILE A 165 2.57 9.64 4.75
N ASP A 166 2.83 8.93 3.67
CA ASP A 166 4.20 8.71 3.22
C ASP A 166 4.84 10.01 2.75
N ALA A 167 4.15 10.81 1.94
CA ALA A 167 4.63 12.11 1.49
C ALA A 167 4.88 13.09 2.64
N ASP A 168 3.98 13.15 3.64
CA ASP A 168 4.14 14.01 4.81
C ASP A 168 5.36 13.62 5.64
N ARG A 169 5.54 12.32 5.90
CA ARG A 169 6.69 11.82 6.66
C ARG A 169 8.01 11.97 5.93
N ILE A 170 8.03 11.72 4.61
CA ILE A 170 9.22 11.96 3.78
C ILE A 170 9.60 13.43 3.84
N ASN A 171 8.65 14.33 3.64
CA ASN A 171 8.89 15.77 3.66
C ASN A 171 9.44 16.24 5.01
N SER A 172 8.85 15.77 6.13
CA SER A 172 9.31 16.10 7.47
C SER A 172 10.72 15.56 7.76
N SER A 173 10.98 14.31 7.36
CA SER A 173 12.28 13.67 7.52
C SER A 173 13.38 14.35 6.69
N ASP A 174 13.07 14.76 5.46
CA ASP A 174 14.00 15.44 4.57
C ASP A 174 14.32 16.87 5.03
N PHE A 175 13.37 17.51 5.73
CA PHE A 175 13.61 18.80 6.37
C PHE A 175 14.54 18.67 7.58
N GLU A 176 14.37 17.63 8.39
CA GLU A 176 15.20 17.41 9.58
C GLU A 176 16.62 16.93 9.23
N ARG A 177 16.78 16.17 8.15
CA ARG A 177 18.03 15.50 7.78
C ARG A 177 18.23 15.48 6.26
N GLU A 178 18.88 16.51 5.74
CA GLU A 178 19.12 16.67 4.31
C GLU A 178 19.86 15.49 3.65
N ALA A 179 20.77 14.86 4.39
CA ALA A 179 21.49 13.65 3.94
C ALA A 179 20.58 12.45 3.63
N GLN A 180 19.33 12.43 4.13
CA GLN A 180 18.39 11.35 3.85
C GLN A 180 17.85 11.38 2.42
N LYS A 181 17.83 12.55 1.78
CA LYS A 181 17.39 12.70 0.38
C LYS A 181 18.26 11.91 -0.59
N GLU A 182 19.57 11.85 -0.31
CA GLU A 182 20.54 11.17 -1.18
C GLU A 182 20.41 9.63 -1.13
N VAL A 183 19.80 9.09 -0.09
CA VAL A 183 19.65 7.63 0.11
C VAL A 183 18.37 7.10 -0.53
N ARG A 184 17.37 7.95 -0.78
CA ARG A 184 16.08 7.54 -1.32
C ARG A 184 16.06 7.52 -2.83
N HIS A 185 15.72 6.37 -3.41
CA HIS A 185 15.59 6.15 -4.85
C HIS A 185 14.11 6.09 -5.29
N LEU A 186 13.26 6.94 -4.70
CA LEU A 186 11.79 6.92 -4.86
C LEU A 186 11.27 7.00 -6.30
N THR A 187 12.09 7.51 -7.23
CA THR A 187 11.71 7.72 -8.63
C THR A 187 12.37 6.79 -9.62
N GLU A 188 13.37 6.03 -9.19
CA GLU A 188 14.10 5.12 -10.07
C GLU A 188 13.39 3.77 -10.13
N LYS A 189 13.10 3.32 -11.35
CA LYS A 189 12.60 1.97 -11.56
C LYS A 189 13.73 0.96 -11.45
N PRO A 190 13.45 -0.22 -10.86
CA PRO A 190 14.45 -1.27 -10.79
C PRO A 190 14.89 -1.73 -12.18
N ASP A 191 16.18 -1.97 -12.35
CA ASP A 191 16.73 -2.63 -13.53
C ASP A 191 16.47 -4.14 -13.46
N TRP A 192 15.23 -4.53 -13.77
CA TRP A 192 14.82 -5.93 -13.75
C TRP A 192 15.66 -6.81 -14.69
N GLN A 193 16.24 -6.25 -15.77
CA GLN A 193 17.07 -7.03 -16.67
C GLN A 193 18.35 -7.52 -15.98
N THR A 194 19.02 -6.65 -15.22
CA THR A 194 20.20 -7.06 -14.43
C THR A 194 19.86 -8.16 -13.43
N ALA A 195 18.73 -8.06 -12.74
CA ALA A 195 18.30 -9.09 -11.80
C ALA A 195 17.95 -10.42 -12.49
N ILE A 196 17.32 -10.37 -13.66
CA ILE A 196 17.05 -11.54 -14.48
C ILE A 196 18.35 -12.22 -14.91
N ASP A 197 19.31 -11.48 -15.45
CA ASP A 197 20.58 -12.03 -15.92
C ASP A 197 21.34 -12.74 -14.79
N GLN A 198 21.33 -12.17 -13.58
CA GLN A 198 21.94 -12.79 -12.39
C GLN A 198 21.22 -14.09 -11.99
N LEU A 199 19.88 -14.10 -11.98
CA LEU A 199 19.12 -15.30 -11.65
C LEU A 199 19.29 -16.39 -12.71
N GLU A 200 19.21 -16.06 -13.99
CA GLU A 200 19.36 -17.03 -15.09
C GLU A 200 20.78 -17.64 -15.10
N ALA A 201 21.82 -16.85 -14.83
CA ALA A 201 23.18 -17.35 -14.66
C ALA A 201 23.29 -18.35 -13.47
N LYS A 202 22.63 -18.07 -12.35
CA LYS A 202 22.57 -18.99 -11.20
C LYS A 202 21.85 -20.29 -11.56
N LEU A 203 20.70 -20.20 -12.23
CA LEU A 203 19.90 -21.36 -12.64
C LEU A 203 20.64 -22.24 -13.66
N ALA A 204 21.35 -21.64 -14.60
CA ALA A 204 22.17 -22.37 -15.59
C ALA A 204 23.32 -23.15 -14.94
N GLY A 205 23.78 -22.73 -13.77
CA GLY A 205 24.82 -23.43 -13.00
C GLY A 205 24.33 -24.67 -12.24
N PHE A 206 23.02 -24.95 -12.17
CA PHE A 206 22.49 -26.12 -11.49
C PHE A 206 22.65 -27.40 -12.34
N GLU A 207 23.28 -28.40 -11.74
CA GLU A 207 23.43 -29.70 -12.36
C GLU A 207 22.22 -30.60 -12.04
N ASN A 208 21.79 -31.39 -13.02
CA ASN A 208 20.77 -32.44 -12.80
C ASN A 208 21.46 -33.68 -12.20
N ARG A 209 21.55 -33.75 -10.88
CA ARG A 209 22.15 -34.88 -10.16
C ARG A 209 21.11 -35.89 -9.71
N TYR A 210 19.88 -35.43 -9.43
CA TYR A 210 18.81 -36.25 -8.86
C TYR A 210 17.51 -36.05 -9.66
N PRO A 211 16.58 -37.01 -9.64
CA PRO A 211 15.28 -36.87 -10.32
C PRO A 211 14.49 -35.60 -9.92
N ILE A 212 14.64 -35.14 -8.68
CA ILE A 212 14.00 -33.92 -8.18
C ILE A 212 14.50 -32.67 -8.90
N ASP A 213 15.73 -32.64 -9.40
CA ASP A 213 16.31 -31.46 -10.05
C ASP A 213 15.65 -31.25 -11.43
N GLU A 214 15.26 -32.32 -12.10
CA GLU A 214 14.48 -32.23 -13.35
C GLU A 214 13.07 -31.66 -13.09
N ILE A 215 12.42 -32.08 -12.01
CA ILE A 215 11.12 -31.54 -11.60
C ILE A 215 11.24 -30.05 -11.28
N ARG A 216 12.24 -29.65 -10.50
CA ARG A 216 12.51 -28.23 -10.16
C ARG A 216 12.73 -27.38 -11.43
N ARG A 217 13.48 -27.90 -12.38
CA ARG A 217 13.72 -27.22 -13.67
C ARG A 217 12.42 -27.03 -14.45
N ARG A 218 11.61 -28.08 -14.58
CA ARG A 218 10.30 -28.00 -15.25
C ARG A 218 9.39 -26.96 -14.61
N ILE A 219 9.28 -26.97 -13.27
CA ILE A 219 8.51 -25.97 -12.51
C ILE A 219 9.01 -24.55 -12.82
N SER A 220 10.33 -24.35 -12.78
CA SER A 220 10.95 -23.06 -13.06
C SER A 220 10.70 -22.60 -14.52
N ASP A 221 10.78 -23.52 -15.48
CA ASP A 221 10.55 -23.22 -16.92
C ASP A 221 9.07 -22.90 -17.19
N ASP A 222 8.15 -23.56 -16.51
CA ASP A 222 6.73 -23.26 -16.63
C ASP A 222 6.39 -21.90 -15.98
N CYS A 223 7.00 -21.57 -14.83
CA CYS A 223 6.94 -20.22 -14.25
C CYS A 223 7.43 -19.14 -15.22
N LEU A 224 8.56 -19.39 -15.89
CA LEU A 224 9.08 -18.47 -16.92
C LEU A 224 8.09 -18.26 -18.07
N LYS A 225 7.51 -19.34 -18.61
CA LYS A 225 6.52 -19.25 -19.70
C LYS A 225 5.31 -18.42 -19.29
N ARG A 226 4.82 -18.62 -18.06
CA ARG A 226 3.65 -17.92 -17.53
C ARG A 226 3.93 -16.45 -17.15
N ALA A 227 5.19 -16.06 -16.98
CA ALA A 227 5.56 -14.69 -16.70
C ALA A 227 5.14 -13.70 -17.80
N ALA A 228 4.92 -14.19 -19.03
CA ALA A 228 4.42 -13.39 -20.15
C ALA A 228 2.88 -13.20 -20.15
N ASP A 229 2.13 -13.91 -19.30
CA ASP A 229 0.68 -13.81 -19.21
C ASP A 229 0.25 -12.41 -18.69
N SER A 230 -1.05 -12.09 -18.83
CA SER A 230 -1.61 -10.82 -18.34
C SER A 230 -1.53 -10.71 -16.81
N GLN A 231 -1.59 -9.48 -16.29
CA GLN A 231 -1.73 -9.25 -14.86
C GLN A 231 -3.02 -9.89 -14.32
N GLY A 232 -2.99 -10.38 -13.08
CA GLY A 232 -4.13 -11.07 -12.46
C GLY A 232 -3.75 -11.86 -11.22
N ILE A 233 -4.58 -12.83 -10.86
CA ILE A 233 -4.35 -13.72 -9.72
C ILE A 233 -3.96 -15.09 -10.25
N TYR A 234 -2.86 -15.63 -9.74
CA TYR A 234 -2.29 -16.92 -10.13
C TYR A 234 -2.07 -17.82 -8.92
N THR A 235 -2.10 -19.13 -9.13
CA THR A 235 -1.68 -20.11 -8.12
C THR A 235 -0.39 -20.78 -8.53
N LEU A 236 0.46 -21.02 -7.54
CA LEU A 236 1.67 -21.81 -7.69
C LEU A 236 1.62 -22.97 -6.67
N THR A 237 1.18 -24.13 -7.13
CA THR A 237 1.08 -25.32 -6.30
C THR A 237 2.31 -26.20 -6.52
N VAL A 238 3.21 -26.18 -5.55
CA VAL A 238 4.49 -26.90 -5.60
C VAL A 238 4.73 -27.56 -4.23
N PRO A 239 5.02 -28.87 -4.21
CA PRO A 239 5.30 -29.54 -2.95
C PRO A 239 6.55 -28.99 -2.27
N THR A 240 6.65 -29.26 -0.98
CA THR A 240 7.82 -28.88 -0.17
C THR A 240 9.10 -29.45 -0.80
N GLY A 241 10.14 -28.62 -0.90
CA GLY A 241 11.39 -29.01 -1.56
C GLY A 241 11.41 -28.90 -3.09
N GLY A 242 10.27 -28.56 -3.73
CA GLY A 242 10.14 -28.44 -5.18
C GLY A 242 10.75 -27.17 -5.81
N GLY A 243 11.51 -26.37 -5.06
CA GLY A 243 12.18 -25.18 -5.59
C GLY A 243 11.27 -23.95 -5.74
N LYS A 244 10.20 -23.87 -4.94
CA LYS A 244 9.17 -22.81 -4.98
C LYS A 244 9.77 -21.40 -4.97
N THR A 245 10.74 -21.12 -4.09
CA THR A 245 11.34 -19.77 -3.92
C THR A 245 11.99 -19.27 -5.20
N LEU A 246 12.84 -20.08 -5.85
CA LEU A 246 13.52 -19.68 -7.08
C LEU A 246 12.58 -19.64 -8.29
N ALA A 247 11.62 -20.57 -8.36
CA ALA A 247 10.64 -20.59 -9.43
C ALA A 247 9.71 -19.37 -9.38
N SER A 248 9.23 -19.01 -8.18
CA SER A 248 8.41 -17.79 -7.99
C SER A 248 9.21 -16.51 -8.22
N LEU A 249 10.50 -16.47 -7.85
CA LEU A 249 11.38 -15.35 -8.15
C LEU A 249 11.57 -15.17 -9.65
N ARG A 250 11.84 -16.27 -10.40
CA ARG A 250 11.97 -16.25 -11.85
C ARG A 250 10.71 -15.72 -12.51
N TYR A 251 9.53 -16.22 -12.11
CA TYR A 251 8.25 -15.67 -12.54
C TYR A 251 8.16 -14.18 -12.29
N ALA A 252 8.41 -13.77 -11.04
CA ALA A 252 8.18 -12.39 -10.60
C ALA A 252 9.08 -11.38 -11.31
N LEU A 253 10.36 -11.69 -11.49
CA LEU A 253 11.30 -10.81 -12.20
C LEU A 253 10.91 -10.61 -13.65
N HIS A 254 10.66 -11.70 -14.39
CA HIS A 254 10.24 -11.62 -15.79
C HIS A 254 8.87 -10.95 -15.96
N HIS A 255 7.93 -11.22 -15.05
CA HIS A 255 6.60 -10.59 -15.05
C HIS A 255 6.68 -9.10 -14.73
N ALA A 256 7.49 -8.72 -13.73
CA ALA A 256 7.71 -7.32 -13.37
C ALA A 256 8.34 -6.53 -14.53
N GLN A 257 9.32 -7.10 -15.21
CA GLN A 257 9.91 -6.51 -16.40
C GLN A 257 8.88 -6.34 -17.53
N LYS A 258 8.14 -7.42 -17.85
CA LYS A 258 7.14 -7.44 -18.93
C LYS A 258 6.07 -6.37 -18.75
N HIS A 259 5.58 -6.20 -17.52
CA HIS A 259 4.48 -5.30 -17.19
C HIS A 259 4.92 -3.97 -16.60
N ASN A 260 6.25 -3.71 -16.55
CA ASN A 260 6.84 -2.49 -16.01
C ASN A 260 6.37 -2.20 -14.57
N LEU A 261 6.38 -3.23 -13.72
CA LEU A 261 6.00 -3.15 -12.32
C LEU A 261 7.15 -2.59 -11.48
N ASP A 262 6.81 -1.99 -10.36
CA ASP A 262 7.74 -1.24 -9.54
C ASP A 262 8.42 -2.09 -8.46
N ARG A 263 7.76 -3.17 -8.00
CA ARG A 263 8.23 -3.99 -6.86
C ARG A 263 7.80 -5.45 -6.98
N ILE A 264 8.51 -6.28 -6.23
CA ILE A 264 8.13 -7.66 -5.90
C ILE A 264 8.01 -7.74 -4.39
N ILE A 265 6.87 -8.19 -3.87
CA ILE A 265 6.62 -8.26 -2.43
C ILE A 265 6.28 -9.71 -2.06
N TYR A 266 7.11 -10.31 -1.24
CA TYR A 266 6.87 -11.62 -0.64
C TYR A 266 6.14 -11.45 0.69
N ILE A 267 4.98 -12.07 0.80
CA ILE A 267 4.15 -12.10 2.01
C ILE A 267 4.19 -13.52 2.57
N ILE A 268 4.88 -13.70 3.68
CA ILE A 268 5.23 -15.00 4.27
C ILE A 268 4.64 -15.12 5.68
N PRO A 269 4.11 -16.27 6.11
CA PRO A 269 3.43 -16.37 7.41
C PRO A 269 4.39 -16.31 8.61
N TYR A 270 5.66 -16.75 8.45
CA TYR A 270 6.59 -16.91 9.56
C TYR A 270 7.91 -16.17 9.31
N THR A 271 8.38 -15.46 10.32
CA THR A 271 9.63 -14.67 10.23
C THR A 271 10.87 -15.51 9.97
N SER A 272 10.95 -16.72 10.56
CA SER A 272 12.09 -17.63 10.31
C SER A 272 12.22 -18.09 8.85
N ILE A 273 11.12 -18.12 8.11
CA ILE A 273 11.13 -18.43 6.67
C ILE A 273 11.53 -17.19 5.85
N ILE A 274 11.21 -16.00 6.34
CA ILE A 274 11.66 -14.74 5.71
C ILE A 274 13.17 -14.71 5.64
N ASP A 275 13.87 -14.91 6.76
CA ASP A 275 15.33 -14.86 6.85
C ASP A 275 15.98 -15.84 5.83
N GLN A 276 15.44 -17.06 5.72
CA GLN A 276 15.96 -18.05 4.78
C GLN A 276 15.71 -17.67 3.32
N ASN A 277 14.50 -17.23 2.99
CA ASN A 277 14.13 -16.91 1.61
C ASN A 277 14.79 -15.61 1.13
N SER A 278 14.85 -14.60 1.98
CA SER A 278 15.51 -13.33 1.67
C SER A 278 17.01 -13.50 1.48
N GLN A 279 17.64 -14.33 2.33
CA GLN A 279 19.06 -14.66 2.20
C GLN A 279 19.35 -15.34 0.86
N ALA A 280 18.52 -16.31 0.46
CA ALA A 280 18.68 -16.98 -0.84
C ALA A 280 18.59 -16.00 -2.02
N VAL A 281 17.72 -14.98 -1.92
CA VAL A 281 17.59 -13.93 -2.96
C VAL A 281 18.78 -12.97 -2.92
N ARG A 282 19.25 -12.57 -1.72
CA ARG A 282 20.44 -11.73 -1.57
C ARG A 282 21.70 -12.34 -2.14
N GLU A 283 21.89 -13.64 -1.96
CA GLU A 283 23.03 -14.39 -2.53
C GLU A 283 23.06 -14.36 -4.06
N ILE A 284 21.92 -14.12 -4.70
CA ILE A 284 21.80 -14.04 -6.16
C ILE A 284 21.90 -12.62 -6.65
N LEU A 285 21.14 -11.69 -6.03
CA LEU A 285 20.92 -10.33 -6.53
C LEU A 285 21.73 -9.26 -5.79
N GLY A 286 22.23 -9.57 -4.58
CA GLY A 286 22.92 -8.62 -3.71
C GLY A 286 22.01 -7.94 -2.67
N GLU A 287 22.66 -7.30 -1.71
CA GLU A 287 22.01 -6.64 -0.56
C GLU A 287 21.08 -5.48 -0.98
N ASP A 288 21.44 -4.75 -2.04
CA ASP A 288 20.72 -3.57 -2.47
C ASP A 288 19.32 -3.89 -3.03
N TRP A 289 19.08 -5.13 -3.42
CA TRP A 289 17.82 -5.58 -3.98
C TRP A 289 16.77 -5.93 -2.93
N VAL A 290 17.17 -6.32 -1.73
CA VAL A 290 16.30 -7.01 -0.78
C VAL A 290 16.12 -6.21 0.50
N LEU A 291 14.86 -6.04 0.90
CA LEU A 291 14.45 -5.49 2.20
C LEU A 291 13.66 -6.55 2.97
N GLU A 292 13.96 -6.68 4.25
CA GLU A 292 13.10 -7.40 5.20
C GLU A 292 12.32 -6.42 6.07
N HIS A 293 11.03 -6.68 6.25
CA HIS A 293 10.17 -5.88 7.09
C HIS A 293 9.25 -6.78 7.93
N HIS A 294 9.61 -7.00 9.18
CA HIS A 294 8.83 -7.76 10.16
C HIS A 294 9.16 -7.34 11.60
N SER A 295 8.32 -7.75 12.55
CA SER A 295 8.40 -7.31 13.95
C SER A 295 9.62 -7.82 14.73
N ASN A 296 10.31 -8.85 14.24
CA ASN A 296 11.44 -9.49 14.93
C ASN A 296 12.81 -8.93 14.52
N LEU A 297 12.85 -7.91 13.67
CA LEU A 297 14.12 -7.26 13.34
C LEU A 297 14.65 -6.53 14.58
N GLU A 298 15.85 -6.93 15.03
CA GLU A 298 16.51 -6.31 16.18
C GLU A 298 16.90 -4.87 15.83
N PRO A 299 16.36 -3.85 16.51
CA PRO A 299 16.64 -2.44 16.20
C PRO A 299 18.13 -2.07 16.28
N GLU A 300 18.89 -2.84 17.06
CA GLU A 300 20.33 -2.63 17.29
C GLU A 300 21.18 -3.07 16.10
N LYS A 301 20.69 -3.99 15.27
CA LYS A 301 21.39 -4.49 14.08
C LYS A 301 21.05 -3.73 12.79
N GLN A 302 20.02 -2.87 12.83
CA GLN A 302 19.64 -2.05 11.67
C GLN A 302 20.44 -0.76 11.63
N SER A 303 21.06 -0.48 10.48
CA SER A 303 21.57 0.85 10.22
C SER A 303 20.42 1.87 10.16
N TRP A 304 20.71 3.15 10.35
CA TRP A 304 19.70 4.19 10.17
C TRP A 304 19.14 4.22 8.74
N GLN A 305 19.95 3.83 7.76
CA GLN A 305 19.55 3.69 6.36
C GLN A 305 18.52 2.57 6.17
N ASP A 306 18.76 1.39 6.76
CA ASP A 306 17.81 0.27 6.70
C ASP A 306 16.48 0.62 7.34
N LYS A 307 16.49 1.36 8.46
CA LYS A 307 15.26 1.87 9.08
C LYS A 307 14.51 2.81 8.16
N LEU A 308 15.19 3.73 7.50
CA LEU A 308 14.60 4.67 6.56
C LEU A 308 13.97 3.95 5.36
N LEU A 309 14.71 3.01 4.75
CA LEU A 309 14.22 2.23 3.62
C LEU A 309 13.06 1.29 4.00
N SER A 310 13.09 0.72 5.21
CA SER A 310 12.02 -0.15 5.70
C SER A 310 10.71 0.61 5.98
N GLU A 311 10.79 1.86 6.35
CA GLU A 311 9.61 2.69 6.56
C GLU A 311 8.77 2.91 5.28
N ASN A 312 9.42 2.95 4.12
CA ASN A 312 8.79 3.24 2.82
C ASN A 312 8.74 2.02 1.89
N TRP A 313 9.33 0.89 2.30
CA TRP A 313 9.59 -0.24 1.40
C TRP A 313 10.34 0.17 0.13
N ASP A 314 11.38 0.97 0.29
CA ASP A 314 12.12 1.59 -0.81
C ASP A 314 13.25 0.70 -1.35
N LYS A 315 12.96 -0.60 -1.54
CA LYS A 315 13.79 -1.55 -2.28
C LYS A 315 12.95 -2.34 -3.28
N PRO A 316 13.56 -2.85 -4.36
CA PRO A 316 12.83 -3.57 -5.42
C PRO A 316 12.13 -4.85 -4.94
N ILE A 317 12.71 -5.57 -3.99
CA ILE A 317 12.17 -6.83 -3.46
C ILE A 317 12.00 -6.70 -1.95
N VAL A 318 10.77 -6.83 -1.48
CA VAL A 318 10.42 -6.72 -0.07
C VAL A 318 9.91 -8.05 0.45
N PHE A 319 10.44 -8.48 1.60
CA PHE A 319 9.94 -9.63 2.36
C PHE A 319 9.22 -9.13 3.60
N THR A 320 7.96 -9.53 3.76
CA THR A 320 7.13 -9.12 4.89
C THR A 320 6.22 -10.25 5.36
N THR A 321 5.50 -10.04 6.45
CA THR A 321 4.59 -11.06 6.99
C THR A 321 3.14 -10.86 6.54
N MET A 322 2.34 -11.95 6.57
CA MET A 322 0.89 -11.87 6.37
C MET A 322 0.22 -10.93 7.39
N VAL A 323 0.75 -10.87 8.62
CA VAL A 323 0.25 -9.96 9.65
C VAL A 323 0.45 -8.50 9.23
N GLN A 324 1.64 -8.16 8.73
CA GLN A 324 1.92 -6.78 8.25
C GLN A 324 1.06 -6.41 7.05
N PHE A 325 0.80 -7.36 6.14
CA PHE A 325 -0.12 -7.14 5.02
C PHE A 325 -1.54 -6.84 5.50
N LEU A 326 -2.07 -7.66 6.40
CA LEU A 326 -3.41 -7.46 6.95
C LEU A 326 -3.51 -6.21 7.81
N ASP A 327 -2.47 -5.89 8.60
CA ASP A 327 -2.42 -4.69 9.42
C ASP A 327 -2.38 -3.41 8.55
N ALA A 328 -1.65 -3.42 7.45
CA ALA A 328 -1.65 -2.30 6.51
C ALA A 328 -3.07 -1.99 5.99
N TRP A 329 -3.81 -3.02 5.60
CA TRP A 329 -5.14 -2.84 5.01
C TRP A 329 -6.28 -2.67 6.05
N PHE A 330 -6.18 -3.29 7.21
CA PHE A 330 -7.29 -3.39 8.18
C PHE A 330 -6.93 -2.93 9.59
N GLY A 331 -5.64 -2.72 9.86
CA GLY A 331 -5.18 -2.23 11.15
C GLY A 331 -5.49 -0.76 11.37
N GLY A 332 -5.39 -0.34 12.61
CA GLY A 332 -5.36 1.06 13.00
C GLY A 332 -3.95 1.66 12.84
N GLY A 333 -3.87 2.97 12.96
CA GLY A 333 -2.60 3.68 12.95
C GLY A 333 -2.09 4.08 11.56
N THR A 334 -1.08 4.93 11.56
CA THR A 334 -0.49 5.48 10.33
C THR A 334 0.70 4.66 9.84
N ARG A 335 1.35 3.88 10.71
CA ARG A 335 2.57 3.14 10.38
C ARG A 335 2.27 2.04 9.35
N GLY A 336 1.29 1.18 9.61
CA GLY A 336 0.88 0.13 8.69
C GLY A 336 0.32 0.70 7.39
N ALA A 337 -0.52 1.74 7.47
CA ALA A 337 -1.13 2.38 6.32
C ALA A 337 -0.12 2.88 5.26
N ARG A 338 1.09 3.25 5.64
CA ARG A 338 2.15 3.67 4.69
C ARG A 338 2.50 2.60 3.66
N HIS A 339 2.31 1.33 3.99
CA HIS A 339 2.70 0.20 3.14
C HIS A 339 1.64 -0.19 2.10
N ILE A 340 0.49 0.50 2.05
CA ILE A 340 -0.57 0.17 1.07
C ILE A 340 -0.18 0.58 -0.35
N HIS A 341 0.29 1.81 -0.55
CA HIS A 341 0.59 2.30 -1.90
C HIS A 341 1.72 1.52 -2.60
N PRO A 342 2.79 1.02 -1.90
CA PRO A 342 3.80 0.19 -2.52
C PRO A 342 3.30 -1.18 -2.99
N MET A 343 2.14 -1.62 -2.52
CA MET A 343 1.50 -2.87 -2.97
C MET A 343 0.79 -2.73 -4.32
N THR A 344 0.64 -1.51 -4.84
CA THR A 344 0.12 -1.27 -6.19
C THR A 344 1.25 -1.31 -7.22
N ASN A 345 0.91 -1.65 -8.45
CA ASN A 345 1.87 -1.83 -9.53
C ASN A 345 3.03 -2.79 -9.15
N ALA A 346 2.70 -3.89 -8.48
CA ALA A 346 3.66 -4.83 -7.90
C ALA A 346 3.31 -6.29 -8.21
N VAL A 347 4.30 -7.18 -8.08
CA VAL A 347 4.07 -8.63 -7.97
C VAL A 347 3.99 -8.98 -6.50
N LEU A 348 2.86 -9.52 -6.06
CA LEU A 348 2.60 -9.93 -4.69
C LEU A 348 2.64 -11.46 -4.61
N ILE A 349 3.60 -12.01 -3.88
CA ILE A 349 3.77 -13.46 -3.72
C ILE A 349 3.37 -13.82 -2.30
N PHE A 350 2.23 -14.51 -2.17
CA PHE A 350 1.72 -15.00 -0.89
C PHE A 350 2.19 -16.45 -0.69
N ASP A 351 3.19 -16.64 0.14
CA ASP A 351 3.69 -17.98 0.44
C ASP A 351 2.86 -18.63 1.55
N GLU A 352 2.69 -19.97 1.47
CA GLU A 352 1.91 -20.76 2.40
C GLU A 352 0.50 -20.17 2.67
N ILE A 353 -0.22 -19.80 1.60
CA ILE A 353 -1.51 -19.07 1.69
C ILE A 353 -2.57 -19.82 2.52
N GLN A 354 -2.46 -21.15 2.68
CA GLN A 354 -3.36 -21.93 3.52
C GLN A 354 -3.30 -21.54 5.02
N THR A 355 -2.28 -20.80 5.44
CA THR A 355 -2.16 -20.28 6.82
C THR A 355 -3.02 -19.06 7.09
N LEU A 356 -3.67 -18.48 6.06
CA LEU A 356 -4.54 -17.33 6.19
C LEU A 356 -5.68 -17.64 7.18
N PRO A 357 -5.89 -16.81 8.22
CA PRO A 357 -6.98 -17.01 9.17
C PRO A 357 -8.35 -16.98 8.47
N VAL A 358 -9.20 -17.97 8.74
CA VAL A 358 -10.52 -18.09 8.09
C VAL A 358 -11.36 -16.81 8.22
N LYS A 359 -11.28 -16.12 9.36
CA LYS A 359 -12.00 -14.86 9.59
C LYS A 359 -11.55 -13.71 8.65
N CYS A 360 -10.33 -13.78 8.12
CA CYS A 360 -9.77 -12.76 7.24
C CYS A 360 -9.98 -13.06 5.74
N VAL A 361 -10.45 -14.26 5.38
CA VAL A 361 -10.55 -14.72 3.97
C VAL A 361 -11.32 -13.73 3.11
N HIS A 362 -12.52 -13.32 3.53
CA HIS A 362 -13.34 -12.39 2.73
C HIS A 362 -12.66 -11.03 2.53
N LEU A 363 -12.09 -10.47 3.58
CA LEU A 363 -11.39 -9.19 3.53
C LEU A 363 -10.16 -9.29 2.64
N PHE A 364 -9.38 -10.35 2.81
CA PHE A 364 -8.20 -10.65 1.99
C PHE A 364 -8.56 -10.74 0.51
N CYS A 365 -9.56 -11.55 0.17
CA CYS A 365 -9.99 -11.75 -1.21
C CYS A 365 -10.47 -10.44 -1.87
N ASN A 366 -11.22 -9.61 -1.14
CA ASN A 366 -11.68 -8.33 -1.67
C ASN A 366 -10.53 -7.35 -1.90
N VAL A 367 -9.55 -7.27 -0.98
CA VAL A 367 -8.35 -6.45 -1.17
C VAL A 367 -7.53 -6.99 -2.34
N LEU A 368 -7.39 -8.29 -2.48
CA LEU A 368 -6.62 -8.88 -3.57
C LEU A 368 -7.26 -8.56 -4.93
N ASN A 369 -8.59 -8.66 -5.03
CA ASN A 369 -9.32 -8.23 -6.22
C ASN A 369 -9.11 -6.75 -6.51
N TRP A 370 -9.17 -5.90 -5.48
CA TRP A 370 -8.91 -4.48 -5.66
C TRP A 370 -7.49 -4.21 -6.19
N LEU A 371 -6.47 -4.85 -5.58
CA LEU A 371 -5.07 -4.70 -5.97
C LEU A 371 -4.82 -5.15 -7.41
N THR A 372 -5.43 -6.25 -7.84
CA THR A 372 -5.22 -6.78 -9.20
C THR A 372 -6.07 -6.08 -10.25
N THR A 373 -7.26 -5.58 -9.91
CA THR A 373 -8.15 -4.91 -10.86
C THR A 373 -7.83 -3.41 -10.98
N PHE A 374 -7.66 -2.72 -9.86
CA PHE A 374 -7.47 -1.27 -9.81
C PHE A 374 -6.03 -0.87 -9.49
N GLY A 375 -5.34 -1.64 -8.64
CA GLY A 375 -3.96 -1.41 -8.24
C GLY A 375 -2.91 -1.83 -9.29
N LYS A 376 -3.32 -2.45 -10.39
CA LYS A 376 -2.44 -2.97 -11.45
C LYS A 376 -1.35 -3.91 -10.95
N SER A 377 -1.66 -4.69 -9.94
CA SER A 377 -0.75 -5.67 -9.35
C SER A 377 -1.06 -7.06 -9.87
N THR A 378 -0.10 -7.96 -9.74
CA THR A 378 -0.30 -9.39 -9.96
C THR A 378 -0.09 -10.11 -8.64
N ALA A 379 -0.98 -11.03 -8.31
CA ALA A 379 -0.89 -11.84 -7.11
C ALA A 379 -0.58 -13.31 -7.47
N VAL A 380 0.36 -13.91 -6.75
CA VAL A 380 0.71 -15.32 -6.85
C VAL A 380 0.47 -15.99 -5.51
N LEU A 381 -0.48 -16.93 -5.46
CA LEU A 381 -0.83 -17.67 -4.27
C LEU A 381 -0.06 -18.99 -4.25
N CYS A 382 0.99 -19.04 -3.44
CA CYS A 382 1.88 -20.20 -3.33
C CYS A 382 1.44 -21.12 -2.20
N THR A 383 1.39 -22.43 -2.47
CA THR A 383 1.01 -23.45 -1.46
C THR A 383 1.47 -24.84 -1.89
N ALA A 384 1.65 -25.71 -0.92
CA ALA A 384 1.76 -27.15 -1.19
C ALA A 384 0.37 -27.80 -1.34
N THR A 385 -0.65 -27.25 -0.66
CA THR A 385 -2.04 -27.75 -0.67
C THR A 385 -2.97 -26.57 -0.90
N GLN A 386 -3.72 -26.59 -2.01
CA GLN A 386 -4.55 -25.46 -2.42
C GLN A 386 -5.76 -25.30 -1.48
N PRO A 387 -5.93 -24.16 -0.81
CA PRO A 387 -7.18 -23.88 -0.12
C PRO A 387 -8.28 -23.53 -1.14
N LEU A 388 -9.52 -23.99 -0.87
CA LEU A 388 -10.69 -23.71 -1.71
C LEU A 388 -11.17 -22.26 -1.56
N LEU A 389 -10.33 -21.29 -1.88
CA LEU A 389 -10.67 -19.86 -1.78
C LEU A 389 -11.81 -19.47 -2.72
N GLY A 390 -11.98 -20.19 -3.85
CA GLY A 390 -13.05 -19.95 -4.82
C GLY A 390 -14.40 -20.54 -4.42
N GLU A 391 -14.47 -21.58 -3.57
CA GLU A 391 -15.69 -22.30 -3.22
C GLU A 391 -16.23 -21.96 -1.83
N SER A 392 -15.40 -21.44 -0.94
CA SER A 392 -15.74 -21.20 0.47
C SER A 392 -16.54 -19.93 0.72
N GLY A 393 -17.69 -19.75 0.04
CA GLY A 393 -18.65 -18.71 0.39
C GLY A 393 -18.32 -17.30 -0.10
N LEU A 394 -17.46 -17.16 -1.09
CA LEU A 394 -17.26 -15.93 -1.84
C LEU A 394 -18.48 -15.63 -2.74
N GLN A 395 -19.71 -15.79 -2.19
CA GLN A 395 -20.99 -15.59 -2.88
C GLN A 395 -21.18 -14.16 -3.40
N ASN A 396 -20.25 -13.25 -3.19
CA ASN A 396 -20.34 -11.84 -3.55
C ASN A 396 -19.21 -11.39 -4.48
N PHE A 397 -18.47 -12.31 -5.11
CA PHE A 397 -17.61 -11.94 -6.21
C PHE A 397 -18.43 -11.74 -7.47
N PRO A 398 -18.07 -10.79 -8.33
CA PRO A 398 -18.79 -10.61 -9.58
C PRO A 398 -18.74 -11.92 -10.38
N GLU A 399 -19.86 -12.63 -10.41
CA GLU A 399 -20.06 -13.70 -11.37
C GLU A 399 -20.02 -13.09 -12.77
N GLY A 400 -19.04 -13.46 -13.55
CA GLY A 400 -19.11 -13.30 -14.99
C GLY A 400 -18.41 -12.16 -15.65
N LYS A 401 -17.17 -12.05 -15.51
CA LYS A 401 -16.15 -11.65 -16.48
C LYS A 401 -14.76 -11.73 -15.89
N GLY A 402 -14.37 -12.59 -15.39
CA GLY A 402 -13.13 -12.83 -14.76
C GLY A 402 -13.49 -13.91 -13.86
N GLU A 403 -12.97 -14.79 -14.20
CA GLU A 403 -12.57 -15.83 -13.35
C GLU A 403 -12.65 -15.31 -11.92
N SER A 404 -13.54 -15.89 -11.15
CA SER A 404 -13.46 -15.89 -9.69
C SER A 404 -11.99 -15.90 -9.29
N ILE A 405 -11.64 -15.69 -8.03
CA ILE A 405 -10.30 -15.99 -7.50
C ILE A 405 -9.91 -17.45 -7.83
N ALA A 406 -10.51 -18.06 -8.78
CA ALA A 406 -10.06 -19.22 -9.51
C ALA A 406 -8.83 -18.77 -10.27
N ALA A 407 -7.78 -18.75 -9.53
CA ALA A 407 -6.44 -18.60 -9.96
C ALA A 407 -6.24 -19.24 -11.32
N ARG A 408 -5.77 -18.48 -12.25
CA ARG A 408 -5.15 -19.04 -13.45
C ARG A 408 -3.98 -19.87 -12.93
N GLY A 409 -4.10 -21.18 -13.01
CA GLY A 409 -3.07 -22.07 -12.49
C GLY A 409 -1.73 -21.73 -13.13
N LEU A 410 -0.76 -21.27 -12.33
CA LEU A 410 0.62 -21.16 -12.77
C LEU A 410 1.20 -22.53 -13.06
N LEU A 411 0.75 -23.52 -12.28
CA LEU A 411 1.12 -24.92 -12.43
C LEU A 411 0.07 -25.82 -11.77
N MET A 412 -0.51 -26.67 -12.58
CA MET A 412 -1.02 -27.94 -12.12
C MET A 412 0.10 -28.96 -12.34
N LEU A 413 0.57 -29.61 -11.27
CA LEU A 413 1.31 -30.84 -11.46
C LEU A 413 0.40 -31.78 -12.25
N PRO A 414 0.90 -32.51 -13.28
CA PRO A 414 0.10 -33.52 -13.93
C PRO A 414 -0.44 -34.47 -12.85
N GLU A 415 -1.70 -34.86 -12.96
CA GLU A 415 -2.45 -35.66 -11.97
C GLU A 415 -1.78 -36.97 -11.56
N ASN A 416 -0.64 -37.34 -12.15
CA ASN A 416 0.10 -38.59 -11.93
C ASN A 416 1.54 -38.39 -11.44
N ALA A 417 1.91 -37.24 -10.87
CA ALA A 417 3.16 -37.14 -10.16
C ALA A 417 3.00 -37.64 -8.74
N GLU A 418 2.88 -38.95 -8.56
CA GLU A 418 3.18 -39.58 -7.29
C GLU A 418 4.66 -39.31 -6.96
N ILE A 419 4.89 -38.36 -6.11
CA ILE A 419 6.17 -38.15 -5.45
C ILE A 419 6.21 -39.24 -4.37
N MET A 420 6.78 -40.38 -4.70
CA MET A 420 7.17 -41.31 -3.66
C MET A 420 8.20 -40.69 -2.76
N GLY A 421 7.91 -40.69 -1.43
CA GLY A 421 8.61 -40.08 -0.32
C GLY A 421 10.05 -40.49 -0.10
#